data_31d54dd5d504eec3d34bf3ae80669455
#
_entry.id   31d54dd5d504eec3d34bf3ae80669455
#
_cell.length_a   1.000
_cell.length_b   1.000
_cell.length_c   1.000
_cell.angle_alpha   90.00
_cell.angle_beta   90.00
_cell.angle_gamma   90.00
#
_symmetry.space_group_name_H-M   'P 1'
#
loop_
_entity.id
_entity.type
_entity.pdbx_description
1 polymer ?
#
loop_
_entity_poly.entity_id
_entity_poly.type
_entity_poly.pdbx_seq_one_letter_code
_entity_poly.pdbx_strand_id
1 'polypeptide(L)'
;MQPGGVFRVGDFEPTFEAELAGRYDIPEIRDGADVRVVVTSGRAGIDAAAMAKMPNLEVIVNYGAGVDTIDLAEAKRRGVGVSNTPDVLSDTVADTALGLILMTLRRFGAADRYVRAGRWVWEGRFPYGRDVSGLQVGILGLGRIGSAVATRLLGFDCAIAYHNRHRVDGSPYRYAESPIELAESVDALVVATTGDGTTRNLVDRPVLEALGPDGYLINIARGSVVDQDALVELLAGGGLGGAGLDVFADEPHVPPELVRLDNVVLFPHIGSATARTRRAMALLAIRNLDSYLGTGELVTPVLRPEERRR
;
A
#
# COMPACT_ATOMS: atom_id res chain seq x y z
N MET A 1 23.07 3.38 22.53
CA MET A 1 22.34 3.53 23.79
C MET A 1 21.28 2.44 23.85
N GLN A 2 21.16 1.69 24.96
CA GLN A 2 20.02 0.79 25.18
C GLN A 2 18.94 1.60 25.92
N PRO A 3 17.89 2.05 25.24
CA PRO A 3 16.77 2.65 25.95
C PRO A 3 16.02 1.53 26.66
N GLY A 4 15.96 1.57 27.99
CA GLY A 4 15.25 0.56 28.77
C GLY A 4 13.78 0.44 28.30
N GLY A 5 13.32 -0.79 28.07
CA GLY A 5 11.95 -1.08 27.66
C GLY A 5 11.62 -0.86 26.18
N VAL A 6 12.60 -0.65 25.29
CA VAL A 6 12.41 -0.58 23.83
C VAL A 6 12.82 -1.89 23.19
N PHE A 7 11.94 -2.45 22.37
CA PHE A 7 12.12 -3.74 21.71
C PHE A 7 11.66 -3.70 20.26
N ARG A 8 12.11 -4.68 19.45
CA ARG A 8 11.68 -4.85 18.06
C ARG A 8 10.77 -6.06 17.88
N VAL A 9 9.86 -5.96 16.91
CA VAL A 9 9.03 -7.06 16.44
C VAL A 9 9.17 -7.19 14.94
N GLY A 10 9.62 -8.36 14.49
CA GLY A 10 9.87 -8.71 13.11
C GLY A 10 11.19 -8.17 12.56
N ASP A 11 11.49 -8.59 11.32
CA ASP A 11 12.67 -8.18 10.58
C ASP A 11 12.43 -6.83 9.91
N PHE A 12 13.50 -6.05 9.82
CA PHE A 12 13.49 -4.78 9.12
C PHE A 12 14.31 -4.88 7.84
N GLU A 13 13.99 -4.03 6.89
CA GLU A 13 14.78 -3.94 5.68
C GLU A 13 16.16 -3.28 5.98
N PRO A 14 17.20 -3.58 5.14
CA PRO A 14 18.58 -3.19 5.48
C PRO A 14 18.82 -1.71 5.75
N THR A 15 18.08 -0.81 5.08
CA THR A 15 18.23 0.65 5.29
C THR A 15 17.74 1.06 6.67
N PHE A 16 16.61 0.51 7.13
CA PHE A 16 16.10 0.79 8.47
C PHE A 16 16.96 0.16 9.55
N GLU A 17 17.43 -1.09 9.35
CA GLU A 17 18.38 -1.75 10.24
C GLU A 17 19.64 -0.91 10.44
N ALA A 18 20.24 -0.42 9.35
CA ALA A 18 21.46 0.37 9.41
C ALA A 18 21.28 1.71 10.15
N GLU A 19 20.19 2.44 9.86
CA GLU A 19 19.90 3.71 10.52
C GLU A 19 19.53 3.52 12.00
N LEU A 20 18.85 2.42 12.34
CA LEU A 20 18.46 2.09 13.71
C LEU A 20 19.68 1.65 14.53
N ALA A 21 20.50 0.72 14.02
CA ALA A 21 21.70 0.21 14.67
C ALA A 21 22.76 1.28 14.91
N GLY A 22 22.81 2.33 14.05
CA GLY A 22 23.69 3.47 14.27
C GLY A 22 23.35 4.33 15.50
N ARG A 23 22.15 4.15 16.10
CA ARG A 23 21.63 4.96 17.22
C ARG A 23 21.25 4.14 18.43
N TYR A 24 20.65 2.97 18.21
CA TYR A 24 20.03 2.14 19.24
C TYR A 24 20.42 0.68 19.08
N ASP A 25 20.65 0.02 20.19
CA ASP A 25 20.69 -1.44 20.30
C ASP A 25 19.31 -1.88 20.83
N ILE A 26 18.44 -2.33 19.89
CA ILE A 26 17.06 -2.70 20.19
C ILE A 26 16.90 -4.21 20.01
N PRO A 27 16.81 -4.97 21.13
CA PRO A 27 16.68 -6.42 21.07
C PRO A 27 15.29 -6.86 20.61
N GLU A 28 15.19 -8.09 20.11
CA GLU A 28 13.92 -8.77 19.95
C GLU A 28 13.23 -9.05 21.30
N ILE A 29 11.91 -9.08 21.28
CA ILE A 29 11.13 -9.40 22.49
C ILE A 29 11.35 -10.87 22.85
N ARG A 30 11.85 -11.11 24.05
CA ARG A 30 11.98 -12.46 24.63
C ARG A 30 10.93 -12.71 25.72
N ASP A 31 10.70 -11.70 26.57
CA ASP A 31 9.66 -11.66 27.59
C ASP A 31 9.00 -10.28 27.51
N GLY A 32 7.68 -10.25 27.49
CA GLY A 32 6.92 -9.02 27.28
C GLY A 32 6.77 -8.12 28.50
N ALA A 33 7.21 -8.54 29.71
CA ALA A 33 6.90 -7.83 30.96
C ALA A 33 7.47 -6.41 31.04
N ASP A 34 8.67 -6.17 30.50
CA ASP A 34 9.36 -4.88 30.57
C ASP A 34 9.21 -4.03 29.29
N VAL A 35 8.38 -4.47 28.33
CA VAL A 35 8.21 -3.78 27.06
C VAL A 35 7.35 -2.54 27.24
N ARG A 36 7.93 -1.35 26.99
CA ARG A 36 7.23 -0.06 26.98
C ARG A 36 7.06 0.48 25.57
N VAL A 37 8.04 0.29 24.71
CA VAL A 37 8.02 0.75 23.32
C VAL A 37 8.34 -0.42 22.41
N VAL A 38 7.54 -0.59 21.36
CA VAL A 38 7.81 -1.54 20.28
C VAL A 38 8.11 -0.77 19.01
N VAL A 39 9.19 -1.16 18.32
CA VAL A 39 9.46 -0.78 16.94
C VAL A 39 9.07 -1.95 16.06
N THR A 40 8.20 -1.72 15.07
CA THR A 40 7.70 -2.75 14.14
C THR A 40 7.66 -2.24 12.71
N SER A 41 7.28 -3.10 11.78
CA SER A 41 7.09 -2.75 10.37
C SER A 41 5.66 -3.06 9.92
N GLY A 42 5.24 -2.45 8.81
CA GLY A 42 3.93 -2.72 8.22
C GLY A 42 3.67 -4.18 7.80
N ARG A 43 4.70 -5.04 7.79
CA ARG A 43 4.57 -6.49 7.57
C ARG A 43 4.39 -7.28 8.86
N ALA A 44 5.18 -6.97 9.87
CA ALA A 44 5.16 -7.69 11.14
C ALA A 44 3.92 -7.32 11.97
N GLY A 45 3.67 -6.03 12.12
CA GLY A 45 2.53 -5.54 12.91
C GLY A 45 2.55 -5.95 14.38
N ILE A 46 1.44 -5.74 15.06
CA ILE A 46 1.20 -6.21 16.44
C ILE A 46 -0.31 -6.40 16.63
N ASP A 47 -0.73 -7.61 16.84
CA ASP A 47 -2.13 -7.96 17.13
C ASP A 47 -2.48 -7.84 18.63
N ALA A 48 -3.76 -8.01 18.96
CA ALA A 48 -4.24 -7.98 20.34
C ALA A 48 -3.58 -9.04 21.23
N ALA A 49 -3.30 -10.23 20.68
CA ALA A 49 -2.68 -11.33 21.44
C ALA A 49 -1.21 -11.02 21.76
N ALA A 50 -0.47 -10.40 20.85
CA ALA A 50 0.88 -9.93 21.10
C ALA A 50 0.89 -8.79 22.14
N MET A 51 -0.04 -7.81 22.00
CA MET A 51 -0.18 -6.72 22.99
C MET A 51 -0.52 -7.24 24.39
N ALA A 52 -1.33 -8.30 24.51
CA ALA A 52 -1.69 -8.87 25.80
C ALA A 52 -0.49 -9.40 26.59
N LYS A 53 0.58 -9.80 25.89
CA LYS A 53 1.84 -10.24 26.51
C LYS A 53 2.74 -9.08 26.97
N MET A 54 2.37 -7.84 26.63
CA MET A 54 3.12 -6.64 26.92
C MET A 54 2.28 -5.68 27.82
N PRO A 55 2.16 -5.98 29.14
CA PRO A 55 1.25 -5.21 30.02
C PRO A 55 1.66 -3.74 30.17
N ASN A 56 2.95 -3.44 30.00
CA ASN A 56 3.51 -2.09 30.13
C ASN A 56 3.67 -1.34 28.83
N LEU A 57 3.17 -1.88 27.69
CA LEU A 57 3.29 -1.25 26.38
C LEU A 57 2.60 0.12 26.37
N GLU A 58 3.33 1.12 25.91
CA GLU A 58 2.91 2.53 25.86
C GLU A 58 2.84 3.04 24.42
N VAL A 59 3.79 2.61 23.57
CA VAL A 59 3.89 3.09 22.18
C VAL A 59 4.34 2.00 21.22
N ILE A 60 3.77 2.06 20.02
CA ILE A 60 4.18 1.29 18.83
C ILE A 60 4.69 2.27 17.78
N VAL A 61 5.96 2.17 17.42
CA VAL A 61 6.56 2.92 16.32
C VAL A 61 6.58 2.01 15.08
N ASN A 62 5.73 2.32 14.11
CA ASN A 62 5.59 1.53 12.89
C ASN A 62 6.40 2.12 11.72
N TYR A 63 7.31 1.33 11.17
CA TYR A 63 8.01 1.62 9.93
C TYR A 63 7.12 1.22 8.74
N GLY A 64 6.32 2.15 8.27
CA GLY A 64 5.35 1.98 7.18
C GLY A 64 4.25 3.04 7.24
N ALA A 65 3.59 3.34 6.12
CA ALA A 65 2.43 4.22 6.10
C ALA A 65 1.15 3.49 6.54
N GLY A 66 0.97 2.24 6.10
CA GLY A 66 -0.14 1.39 6.52
C GLY A 66 0.05 0.89 7.96
N VAL A 67 -1.06 0.76 8.68
CA VAL A 67 -1.13 0.27 10.06
C VAL A 67 -2.14 -0.88 10.22
N ASP A 68 -2.51 -1.47 9.12
CA ASP A 68 -3.50 -2.55 9.02
C ASP A 68 -3.09 -3.84 9.72
N THR A 69 -1.80 -4.04 9.96
CA THR A 69 -1.24 -5.16 10.73
C THR A 69 -1.18 -4.89 12.24
N ILE A 70 -1.61 -3.69 12.68
CA ILE A 70 -1.68 -3.31 14.09
C ILE A 70 -3.14 -3.29 14.52
N ASP A 71 -3.48 -3.97 15.62
CA ASP A 71 -4.83 -3.87 16.20
C ASP A 71 -5.03 -2.50 16.86
N LEU A 72 -5.47 -1.53 16.05
CA LEU A 72 -5.71 -0.16 16.51
C LEU A 72 -6.84 -0.06 17.56
N ALA A 73 -7.81 -0.97 17.53
CA ALA A 73 -8.90 -0.98 18.51
C ALA A 73 -8.37 -1.38 19.88
N GLU A 74 -7.56 -2.43 19.94
CA GLU A 74 -6.90 -2.86 21.18
C GLU A 74 -5.88 -1.82 21.66
N ALA A 75 -5.06 -1.25 20.77
CA ALA A 75 -4.12 -0.18 21.12
C ALA A 75 -4.86 1.00 21.74
N LYS A 76 -5.95 1.46 21.15
CA LYS A 76 -6.79 2.53 21.69
C LYS A 76 -7.40 2.19 23.03
N ARG A 77 -7.94 0.97 23.20
CA ARG A 77 -8.52 0.49 24.46
C ARG A 77 -7.52 0.51 25.62
N ARG A 78 -6.23 0.30 25.31
CA ARG A 78 -5.13 0.26 26.29
C ARG A 78 -4.41 1.59 26.46
N GLY A 79 -4.79 2.63 25.72
CA GLY A 79 -4.10 3.93 25.72
C GLY A 79 -2.70 3.86 25.08
N VAL A 80 -2.46 2.88 24.21
CA VAL A 80 -1.18 2.70 23.51
C VAL A 80 -1.11 3.63 22.31
N GLY A 81 -0.09 4.48 22.25
CA GLY A 81 0.18 5.33 21.11
C GLY A 81 0.69 4.52 19.91
N VAL A 82 0.30 4.94 18.70
CA VAL A 82 0.79 4.33 17.46
C VAL A 82 1.25 5.43 16.53
N SER A 83 2.47 5.32 16.00
CA SER A 83 2.96 6.17 14.91
C SER A 83 3.15 5.39 13.62
N ASN A 84 3.18 6.11 12.50
CA ASN A 84 3.52 5.58 11.20
C ASN A 84 4.46 6.52 10.44
N THR A 85 4.82 6.19 9.18
CA THR A 85 5.67 7.04 8.34
C THR A 85 4.90 7.59 7.12
N PRO A 86 3.93 8.50 7.33
CA PRO A 86 3.13 9.09 6.26
C PRO A 86 3.94 10.06 5.42
N ASP A 87 3.38 10.49 4.29
CA ASP A 87 3.83 11.54 3.37
C ASP A 87 5.13 11.23 2.61
N VAL A 88 6.17 10.78 3.28
CA VAL A 88 7.52 10.57 2.71
C VAL A 88 7.59 9.54 1.58
N LEU A 89 6.54 8.74 1.39
CA LEU A 89 6.47 7.70 0.36
C LEU A 89 5.42 7.97 -0.74
N SER A 90 4.56 8.99 -0.57
CA SER A 90 3.39 9.20 -1.44
C SER A 90 3.77 9.36 -2.91
N ASP A 91 4.81 10.14 -3.20
CA ASP A 91 5.30 10.34 -4.56
C ASP A 91 5.83 9.06 -5.19
N THR A 92 6.63 8.29 -4.45
CA THR A 92 7.24 7.06 -4.97
C THR A 92 6.18 6.00 -5.26
N VAL A 93 5.16 5.88 -4.40
CA VAL A 93 4.03 4.96 -4.64
C VAL A 93 3.19 5.43 -5.83
N ALA A 94 3.00 6.74 -6.00
CA ALA A 94 2.32 7.29 -7.17
C ALA A 94 3.10 7.04 -8.48
N ASP A 95 4.44 7.12 -8.44
CA ASP A 95 5.29 6.76 -9.59
C ASP A 95 5.13 5.28 -9.94
N THR A 96 5.05 4.40 -8.93
CA THR A 96 4.81 2.96 -9.13
C THR A 96 3.43 2.70 -9.75
N ALA A 97 2.39 3.40 -9.28
CA ALA A 97 1.05 3.31 -9.89
C ALA A 97 1.06 3.68 -11.37
N LEU A 98 1.75 4.77 -11.71
CA LEU A 98 1.90 5.20 -13.11
C LEU A 98 2.69 4.18 -13.93
N GLY A 99 3.76 3.62 -13.35
CA GLY A 99 4.52 2.52 -13.95
C GLY A 99 3.63 1.31 -14.24
N LEU A 100 2.80 0.87 -13.28
CA LEU A 100 1.84 -0.22 -13.46
C LEU A 100 0.81 0.09 -14.56
N ILE A 101 0.23 1.29 -14.58
CA ILE A 101 -0.69 1.74 -15.63
C ILE A 101 -0.04 1.59 -17.01
N LEU A 102 1.14 2.18 -17.20
CA LEU A 102 1.87 2.14 -18.46
C LEU A 102 2.24 0.71 -18.85
N MET A 103 2.77 -0.08 -17.93
CA MET A 103 3.18 -1.46 -18.20
C MET A 103 2.00 -2.35 -18.55
N THR A 104 0.86 -2.17 -17.90
CA THR A 104 -0.33 -3.00 -18.12
C THR A 104 -1.01 -2.63 -19.44
N LEU A 105 -1.40 -1.36 -19.63
CA LEU A 105 -2.13 -0.93 -20.81
C LEU A 105 -1.27 -1.00 -22.09
N ARG A 106 -0.01 -0.60 -22.03
CA ARG A 106 0.92 -0.61 -23.16
C ARG A 106 1.64 -1.94 -23.32
N ARG A 107 1.43 -2.91 -22.40
CA ARG A 107 2.04 -4.25 -22.41
C ARG A 107 3.58 -4.22 -22.45
N PHE A 108 4.21 -3.21 -21.81
CA PHE A 108 5.66 -3.01 -21.94
C PHE A 108 6.48 -4.21 -21.44
N GLY A 109 6.09 -4.85 -20.34
CA GLY A 109 6.77 -6.04 -19.84
C GLY A 109 6.69 -7.23 -20.80
N ALA A 110 5.54 -7.43 -21.45
CA ALA A 110 5.37 -8.46 -22.48
C ALA A 110 6.21 -8.14 -23.74
N ALA A 111 6.24 -6.87 -24.16
CA ALA A 111 7.01 -6.42 -25.32
C ALA A 111 8.52 -6.59 -25.10
N ASP A 112 9.05 -6.28 -23.90
CA ASP A 112 10.46 -6.51 -23.56
C ASP A 112 10.81 -8.01 -23.63
N ARG A 113 9.98 -8.88 -23.02
CA ARG A 113 10.16 -10.34 -23.08
C ARG A 113 10.10 -10.87 -24.52
N TYR A 114 9.20 -10.31 -25.35
CA TYR A 114 9.04 -10.68 -26.75
C TYR A 114 10.33 -10.45 -27.56
N VAL A 115 10.96 -9.29 -27.38
CA VAL A 115 12.22 -8.96 -28.05
C VAL A 115 13.37 -9.83 -27.53
N ARG A 116 13.51 -9.99 -26.21
CA ARG A 116 14.58 -10.81 -25.59
C ARG A 116 14.49 -12.27 -25.98
N ALA A 117 13.30 -12.81 -26.18
CA ALA A 117 13.06 -14.18 -26.67
C ALA A 117 13.30 -14.34 -28.19
N GLY A 118 13.71 -13.29 -28.91
CA GLY A 118 13.92 -13.31 -30.35
C GLY A 118 12.64 -13.45 -31.19
N ARG A 119 11.47 -13.41 -30.57
CA ARG A 119 10.16 -13.64 -31.22
C ARG A 119 9.86 -12.59 -32.28
N TRP A 120 10.40 -11.38 -32.16
CA TRP A 120 10.20 -10.33 -33.16
C TRP A 120 10.68 -10.72 -34.56
N VAL A 121 11.71 -11.58 -34.65
CA VAL A 121 12.27 -12.04 -35.92
C VAL A 121 11.33 -13.00 -36.66
N TRP A 122 10.62 -13.84 -35.94
CA TRP A 122 9.84 -14.94 -36.53
C TRP A 122 8.31 -14.74 -36.44
N GLU A 123 7.82 -14.05 -35.39
CA GLU A 123 6.38 -13.78 -35.21
C GLU A 123 5.96 -12.42 -35.79
N GLY A 124 6.93 -11.54 -36.06
CA GLY A 124 6.68 -10.24 -36.67
C GLY A 124 6.14 -9.22 -35.70
N ARG A 125 4.93 -8.66 -35.95
CA ARG A 125 4.39 -7.54 -35.16
C ARG A 125 3.91 -7.98 -33.79
N PHE A 126 4.34 -7.24 -32.76
CA PHE A 126 3.80 -7.36 -31.40
C PHE A 126 2.34 -6.84 -31.37
N PRO A 127 1.44 -7.48 -30.62
CA PRO A 127 0.05 -7.04 -30.50
C PRO A 127 -0.07 -5.64 -29.91
N TYR A 128 -1.10 -4.89 -30.34
CA TYR A 128 -1.35 -3.55 -29.85
C TYR A 128 -1.68 -3.54 -28.35
N GLY A 129 -1.21 -2.50 -27.66
CA GLY A 129 -1.68 -2.09 -26.35
C GLY A 129 -2.77 -1.02 -26.48
N ARG A 130 -3.23 -0.52 -25.32
CA ARG A 130 -4.18 0.58 -25.21
C ARG A 130 -3.44 1.89 -24.88
N ASP A 131 -3.92 3.02 -25.40
CA ASP A 131 -3.40 4.33 -25.05
C ASP A 131 -3.73 4.67 -23.59
N VAL A 132 -2.84 5.43 -22.94
CA VAL A 132 -3.06 5.97 -21.60
C VAL A 132 -3.58 7.40 -21.69
N SER A 133 -3.12 8.16 -22.69
CA SER A 133 -3.54 9.54 -22.89
C SER A 133 -5.04 9.63 -23.15
N GLY A 134 -5.71 10.53 -22.42
CA GLY A 134 -7.13 10.81 -22.57
C GLY A 134 -8.08 9.81 -21.89
N LEU A 135 -7.55 8.83 -21.13
CA LEU A 135 -8.39 7.86 -20.39
C LEU A 135 -9.24 8.51 -19.31
N GLN A 136 -10.36 7.88 -19.02
CA GLN A 136 -11.12 8.08 -17.78
C GLN A 136 -10.48 7.20 -16.69
N VAL A 137 -9.92 7.81 -15.65
CA VAL A 137 -9.27 7.06 -14.56
C VAL A 137 -10.00 7.29 -13.25
N GLY A 138 -10.44 6.18 -12.64
CA GLY A 138 -11.05 6.16 -11.32
C GLY A 138 -10.00 5.98 -10.22
N ILE A 139 -10.10 6.76 -9.16
CA ILE A 139 -9.25 6.61 -7.97
C ILE A 139 -10.13 6.23 -6.78
N LEU A 140 -10.02 4.98 -6.36
CA LEU A 140 -10.64 4.48 -5.14
C LEU A 140 -9.73 4.81 -3.97
N GLY A 141 -10.04 5.92 -3.27
CA GLY A 141 -9.20 6.47 -2.21
C GLY A 141 -8.39 7.70 -2.63
N LEU A 142 -9.05 8.86 -2.78
CA LEU A 142 -8.39 10.14 -3.06
C LEU A 142 -7.81 10.74 -1.76
N GLY A 143 -6.86 10.01 -1.15
CA GLY A 143 -6.00 10.48 -0.07
C GLY A 143 -4.67 11.04 -0.59
N ARG A 144 -3.62 11.04 0.24
CA ARG A 144 -2.28 11.55 -0.14
C ARG A 144 -1.72 10.86 -1.39
N ILE A 145 -1.73 9.53 -1.43
CA ILE A 145 -1.23 8.74 -2.56
C ILE A 145 -2.15 8.91 -3.77
N GLY A 146 -3.48 8.74 -3.58
CA GLY A 146 -4.44 8.88 -4.67
C GLY A 146 -4.38 10.27 -5.33
N SER A 147 -4.22 11.34 -4.56
CA SER A 147 -4.04 12.70 -5.09
C SER A 147 -2.72 12.87 -5.85
N ALA A 148 -1.64 12.25 -5.39
CA ALA A 148 -0.36 12.26 -6.08
C ALA A 148 -0.41 11.47 -7.41
N VAL A 149 -1.19 10.37 -7.47
CA VAL A 149 -1.49 9.63 -8.72
C VAL A 149 -2.31 10.51 -9.67
N ALA A 150 -3.41 11.12 -9.18
CA ALA A 150 -4.26 12.01 -9.97
C ALA A 150 -3.44 13.12 -10.64
N THR A 151 -2.59 13.81 -9.86
CA THR A 151 -1.73 14.88 -10.37
C THR A 151 -0.82 14.42 -11.51
N ARG A 152 -0.26 13.21 -11.44
CA ARG A 152 0.60 12.67 -12.50
C ARG A 152 -0.17 12.32 -13.76
N LEU A 153 -1.39 11.81 -13.59
CA LEU A 153 -2.26 11.41 -14.70
C LEU A 153 -2.78 12.62 -15.50
N LEU A 154 -2.86 13.81 -14.90
CA LEU A 154 -3.15 15.04 -15.64
C LEU A 154 -2.14 15.32 -16.75
N GLY A 155 -0.87 14.91 -16.57
CA GLY A 155 0.16 15.01 -17.61
C GLY A 155 -0.05 14.08 -18.81
N PHE A 156 -1.02 13.16 -18.72
CA PHE A 156 -1.49 12.30 -19.81
C PHE A 156 -2.86 12.70 -20.32
N ASP A 157 -3.34 13.90 -19.98
CA ASP A 157 -4.68 14.40 -20.35
C ASP A 157 -5.82 13.47 -19.86
N CYS A 158 -5.60 12.68 -18.81
CA CYS A 158 -6.61 11.80 -18.24
C CYS A 158 -7.68 12.60 -17.52
N ALA A 159 -8.94 12.20 -17.69
CA ALA A 159 -10.03 12.69 -16.87
C ALA A 159 -10.13 11.84 -15.60
N ILE A 160 -10.18 12.50 -14.42
CA ILE A 160 -10.14 11.83 -13.12
C ILE A 160 -11.53 11.83 -12.48
N ALA A 161 -11.93 10.65 -11.99
CA ALA A 161 -13.04 10.48 -11.06
C ALA A 161 -12.52 9.79 -9.78
N TYR A 162 -13.26 9.92 -8.68
CA TYR A 162 -12.86 9.25 -7.44
C TYR A 162 -14.07 8.83 -6.59
N HIS A 163 -13.82 7.85 -5.73
CA HIS A 163 -14.70 7.50 -4.62
C HIS A 163 -13.91 7.47 -3.31
N ASN A 164 -14.49 8.08 -2.28
CA ASN A 164 -14.06 8.01 -0.88
C ASN A 164 -15.31 7.80 -0.01
N ARG A 165 -15.13 7.36 1.23
CA ARG A 165 -16.21 7.31 2.24
C ARG A 165 -16.93 8.67 2.41
N HIS A 166 -16.18 9.76 2.26
CA HIS A 166 -16.68 11.13 2.27
C HIS A 166 -16.06 11.89 1.11
N ARG A 167 -16.81 12.83 0.53
CA ARG A 167 -16.29 13.73 -0.49
C ARG A 167 -15.09 14.51 0.03
N VAL A 168 -14.12 14.73 -0.85
CA VAL A 168 -12.98 15.60 -0.55
C VAL A 168 -13.36 17.03 -0.91
N ASP A 169 -13.44 17.89 0.11
CA ASP A 169 -13.80 19.29 -0.06
C ASP A 169 -12.82 20.00 -1.02
N GLY A 170 -13.37 20.76 -1.96
CA GLY A 170 -12.58 21.50 -2.94
C GLY A 170 -11.88 20.64 -4.00
N SER A 171 -12.13 19.32 -4.06
CA SER A 171 -11.58 18.47 -5.12
C SER A 171 -12.14 18.90 -6.49
N PRO A 172 -11.27 19.09 -7.52
CA PRO A 172 -11.72 19.40 -8.87
C PRO A 172 -12.26 18.17 -9.63
N TYR A 173 -12.10 16.97 -9.06
CA TYR A 173 -12.42 15.72 -9.72
C TYR A 173 -13.86 15.30 -9.50
N ARG A 174 -14.44 14.55 -10.45
CA ARG A 174 -15.77 13.99 -10.33
C ARG A 174 -15.83 12.97 -9.18
N TYR A 175 -16.78 13.15 -8.28
CA TYR A 175 -17.04 12.19 -7.22
C TYR A 175 -18.08 11.15 -7.67
N ALA A 176 -17.82 9.88 -7.42
CA ALA A 176 -18.74 8.78 -7.57
C ALA A 176 -19.29 8.37 -6.17
N GLU A 177 -20.59 8.11 -6.06
CA GLU A 177 -21.24 7.80 -4.79
C GLU A 177 -20.90 6.38 -4.28
N SER A 178 -20.44 5.48 -5.18
CA SER A 178 -20.06 4.11 -4.84
C SER A 178 -18.87 3.62 -5.65
N PRO A 179 -18.18 2.54 -5.19
CA PRO A 179 -17.14 1.88 -5.99
C PRO A 179 -17.66 1.35 -7.33
N ILE A 180 -18.90 0.84 -7.39
CA ILE A 180 -19.53 0.34 -8.62
C ILE A 180 -19.72 1.50 -9.60
N GLU A 181 -20.35 2.61 -9.19
CA GLU A 181 -20.53 3.79 -10.03
C GLU A 181 -19.18 4.32 -10.56
N LEU A 182 -18.14 4.29 -9.71
CA LEU A 182 -16.80 4.67 -10.16
C LEU A 182 -16.32 3.72 -11.26
N ALA A 183 -16.41 2.41 -11.03
CA ALA A 183 -15.94 1.38 -11.98
C ALA A 183 -16.65 1.44 -13.32
N GLU A 184 -17.98 1.61 -13.35
CA GLU A 184 -18.80 1.74 -14.57
C GLU A 184 -18.40 2.92 -15.45
N SER A 185 -17.80 3.94 -14.86
CA SER A 185 -17.56 5.23 -15.52
C SER A 185 -16.12 5.46 -15.96
N VAL A 186 -15.23 4.46 -15.82
CA VAL A 186 -13.79 4.63 -16.06
C VAL A 186 -13.18 3.49 -16.86
N ASP A 187 -12.06 3.78 -17.52
CA ASP A 187 -11.28 2.81 -18.28
C ASP A 187 -10.26 2.07 -17.39
N ALA A 188 -9.80 2.73 -16.32
CA ALA A 188 -8.86 2.14 -15.37
C ALA A 188 -9.24 2.56 -13.95
N LEU A 189 -9.25 1.60 -13.02
CA LEU A 189 -9.52 1.80 -11.60
C LEU A 189 -8.23 1.63 -10.80
N VAL A 190 -7.77 2.72 -10.18
CA VAL A 190 -6.61 2.71 -9.27
C VAL A 190 -7.09 2.59 -7.83
N VAL A 191 -6.67 1.53 -7.15
CA VAL A 191 -6.97 1.28 -5.74
C VAL A 191 -5.85 1.87 -4.89
N ALA A 192 -6.17 2.93 -4.14
CA ALA A 192 -5.24 3.70 -3.30
C ALA A 192 -5.82 3.99 -1.90
N THR A 193 -6.82 3.22 -1.48
CA THR A 193 -7.45 3.31 -0.16
C THR A 193 -6.61 2.62 0.92
N THR A 194 -6.97 2.80 2.20
CA THR A 194 -6.37 2.05 3.30
C THR A 194 -6.79 0.57 3.24
N GLY A 195 -5.94 -0.33 3.77
CA GLY A 195 -6.27 -1.73 3.94
C GLY A 195 -6.68 -2.00 5.39
N ASP A 196 -7.94 -1.77 5.74
CA ASP A 196 -8.47 -2.09 7.07
C ASP A 196 -9.72 -2.99 6.97
N GLY A 197 -10.28 -3.38 8.10
CA GLY A 197 -11.45 -4.27 8.12
C GLY A 197 -12.68 -3.71 7.39
N THR A 198 -12.77 -2.39 7.20
CA THR A 198 -13.90 -1.74 6.50
C THR A 198 -13.71 -1.69 4.98
N THR A 199 -12.50 -1.94 4.50
CA THR A 199 -12.14 -1.92 3.07
C THR A 199 -11.85 -3.31 2.51
N ARG A 200 -12.00 -4.36 3.32
CA ARG A 200 -11.83 -5.75 2.87
C ARG A 200 -12.81 -6.06 1.75
N ASN A 201 -12.29 -6.56 0.62
CA ASN A 201 -13.04 -6.85 -0.61
C ASN A 201 -13.93 -5.67 -1.06
N LEU A 202 -13.48 -4.42 -0.85
CA LEU A 202 -14.20 -3.23 -1.33
C LEU A 202 -14.29 -3.21 -2.86
N VAL A 203 -13.30 -3.81 -3.54
CA VAL A 203 -13.33 -4.13 -4.96
C VAL A 203 -13.70 -5.60 -5.07
N ASP A 204 -14.98 -5.86 -4.95
CA ASP A 204 -15.58 -7.19 -5.07
C ASP A 204 -15.91 -7.56 -6.53
N ARG A 205 -16.48 -8.75 -6.74
CA ARG A 205 -16.89 -9.21 -8.08
C ARG A 205 -17.79 -8.20 -8.79
N PRO A 206 -18.87 -7.64 -8.20
CA PRO A 206 -19.69 -6.63 -8.85
C PRO A 206 -18.92 -5.40 -9.33
N VAL A 207 -17.96 -4.91 -8.56
CA VAL A 207 -17.10 -3.77 -8.94
C VAL A 207 -16.18 -4.14 -10.12
N LEU A 208 -15.61 -5.35 -10.11
CA LEU A 208 -14.77 -5.85 -11.20
C LEU A 208 -15.56 -6.07 -12.49
N GLU A 209 -16.77 -6.62 -12.39
CA GLU A 209 -17.68 -6.81 -13.54
C GLU A 209 -18.18 -5.46 -14.10
N ALA A 210 -18.40 -4.47 -13.24
CA ALA A 210 -18.76 -3.11 -13.64
C ALA A 210 -17.63 -2.41 -14.42
N LEU A 211 -16.36 -2.68 -14.09
CA LEU A 211 -15.21 -2.19 -14.83
C LEU A 211 -15.10 -2.79 -16.23
N GLY A 212 -15.54 -4.04 -16.39
CA GLY A 212 -15.80 -4.71 -17.65
C GLY A 212 -14.58 -5.19 -18.44
N PRO A 213 -14.81 -5.83 -19.61
CA PRO A 213 -13.77 -6.54 -20.35
C PRO A 213 -12.70 -5.63 -20.96
N ASP A 214 -12.98 -4.36 -21.14
CA ASP A 214 -12.02 -3.35 -21.61
C ASP A 214 -11.40 -2.56 -20.46
N GLY A 215 -11.81 -2.83 -19.21
CA GLY A 215 -11.35 -2.12 -18.03
C GLY A 215 -10.05 -2.70 -17.45
N TYR A 216 -9.33 -1.86 -16.70
CA TYR A 216 -8.04 -2.21 -16.09
C TYR A 216 -8.06 -1.91 -14.60
N LEU A 217 -7.59 -2.87 -13.78
CA LEU A 217 -7.42 -2.68 -12.34
C LEU A 217 -5.95 -2.42 -12.01
N ILE A 218 -5.68 -1.39 -11.20
CA ILE A 218 -4.33 -1.10 -10.67
C ILE A 218 -4.41 -1.09 -9.15
N ASN A 219 -3.74 -2.02 -8.48
CA ASN A 219 -3.76 -2.09 -7.01
C ASN A 219 -2.40 -1.75 -6.41
N ILE A 220 -2.32 -0.61 -5.74
CA ILE A 220 -1.16 -0.11 -4.97
C ILE A 220 -1.49 0.07 -3.48
N ALA A 221 -2.63 -0.44 -3.03
CA ALA A 221 -3.12 -0.34 -1.67
C ALA A 221 -2.74 -1.55 -0.81
N ARG A 222 -3.65 -2.53 -0.75
CA ARG A 222 -3.47 -3.85 -0.13
C ARG A 222 -4.18 -4.92 -0.95
N GLY A 223 -3.64 -6.14 -0.93
CA GLY A 223 -4.31 -7.28 -1.59
C GLY A 223 -5.69 -7.56 -1.02
N SER A 224 -5.87 -7.38 0.28
CA SER A 224 -7.15 -7.62 0.97
C SER A 224 -8.29 -6.67 0.55
N VAL A 225 -8.00 -5.57 -0.14
CA VAL A 225 -9.01 -4.62 -0.64
C VAL A 225 -9.73 -5.17 -1.87
N VAL A 226 -9.11 -6.09 -2.60
CA VAL A 226 -9.64 -6.70 -3.82
C VAL A 226 -10.02 -8.15 -3.53
N ASP A 227 -11.17 -8.58 -4.02
CA ASP A 227 -11.52 -9.99 -4.12
C ASP A 227 -10.61 -10.65 -5.17
N GLN A 228 -9.50 -11.23 -4.67
CA GLN A 228 -8.45 -11.77 -5.53
C GLN A 228 -8.93 -12.98 -6.34
N ASP A 229 -9.83 -13.79 -5.80
CA ASP A 229 -10.36 -14.97 -6.49
C ASP A 229 -11.24 -14.53 -7.68
N ALA A 230 -12.14 -13.58 -7.44
CA ALA A 230 -12.95 -12.98 -8.51
C ALA A 230 -12.09 -12.29 -9.57
N LEU A 231 -11.03 -11.59 -9.15
CA LEU A 231 -10.08 -10.95 -10.09
C LEU A 231 -9.40 -11.98 -11.01
N VAL A 232 -8.90 -13.10 -10.44
CA VAL A 232 -8.28 -14.19 -11.20
C VAL A 232 -9.24 -14.77 -12.24
N GLU A 233 -10.47 -15.09 -11.82
CA GLU A 233 -11.49 -15.66 -12.71
C GLU A 233 -11.82 -14.71 -13.87
N LEU A 234 -12.05 -13.42 -13.58
CA LEU A 234 -12.39 -12.42 -14.60
C LEU A 234 -11.24 -12.16 -15.58
N LEU A 235 -10.00 -12.09 -15.09
CA LEU A 235 -8.82 -11.94 -15.93
C LEU A 235 -8.63 -13.14 -16.86
N ALA A 236 -8.77 -14.37 -16.34
CA ALA A 236 -8.63 -15.60 -17.11
C ALA A 236 -9.77 -15.81 -18.09
N GLY A 237 -10.99 -15.39 -17.71
CA GLY A 237 -12.20 -15.50 -18.54
C GLY A 237 -12.39 -14.36 -19.55
N GLY A 238 -11.51 -13.34 -19.56
CA GLY A 238 -11.64 -12.16 -20.42
C GLY A 238 -12.74 -11.19 -19.99
N GLY A 239 -13.23 -11.28 -18.77
CA GLY A 239 -14.17 -10.34 -18.16
C GLY A 239 -13.51 -9.03 -17.70
N LEU A 240 -12.18 -8.97 -17.70
CA LEU A 240 -11.37 -7.79 -17.41
C LEU A 240 -10.20 -7.70 -18.39
N GLY A 241 -9.90 -6.49 -18.89
CA GLY A 241 -8.83 -6.25 -19.87
C GLY A 241 -7.44 -6.52 -19.34
N GLY A 242 -7.18 -6.22 -18.06
CA GLY A 242 -5.90 -6.51 -17.42
C GLY A 242 -5.79 -5.95 -16.00
N ALA A 243 -4.70 -6.30 -15.32
CA ALA A 243 -4.41 -5.78 -13.99
C ALA A 243 -2.91 -5.47 -13.78
N GLY A 244 -2.64 -4.42 -13.01
CA GLY A 244 -1.32 -4.08 -12.47
C GLY A 244 -1.34 -4.15 -10.95
N LEU A 245 -0.61 -5.08 -10.37
CA LEU A 245 -0.68 -5.39 -8.94
C LEU A 245 0.69 -5.22 -8.28
N ASP A 246 0.77 -4.34 -7.27
CA ASP A 246 1.94 -4.23 -6.39
C ASP A 246 1.75 -5.03 -5.09
N VAL A 247 0.52 -5.48 -4.82
CA VAL A 247 0.13 -6.12 -3.56
C VAL A 247 -0.79 -7.32 -3.80
N PHE A 248 -0.76 -8.31 -2.88
CA PHE A 248 -1.49 -9.56 -2.97
C PHE A 248 -2.17 -9.91 -1.64
N ALA A 249 -3.18 -10.79 -1.70
CA ALA A 249 -3.94 -11.18 -0.51
C ALA A 249 -3.12 -11.95 0.52
N ASP A 250 -2.14 -12.75 0.08
CA ASP A 250 -1.26 -13.57 0.92
C ASP A 250 0.22 -13.40 0.53
N GLU A 251 0.75 -12.19 0.77
CA GLU A 251 2.16 -11.91 0.50
C GLU A 251 3.12 -12.72 1.37
N PRO A 252 4.19 -13.32 0.79
CA PRO A 252 4.70 -13.15 -0.58
C PRO A 252 4.13 -14.15 -1.60
N HIS A 253 3.10 -14.92 -1.28
CA HIS A 253 2.55 -15.96 -2.15
C HIS A 253 1.60 -15.36 -3.20
N VAL A 254 2.03 -15.42 -4.46
CA VAL A 254 1.22 -14.99 -5.60
C VAL A 254 0.54 -16.20 -6.22
N PRO A 255 -0.79 -16.19 -6.46
CA PRO A 255 -1.48 -17.29 -7.12
C PRO A 255 -0.84 -17.68 -8.45
N PRO A 256 -0.55 -18.97 -8.68
CA PRO A 256 0.05 -19.43 -9.94
C PRO A 256 -0.78 -19.05 -11.17
N GLU A 257 -2.08 -18.90 -11.02
CA GLU A 257 -3.01 -18.46 -12.05
C GLU A 257 -2.66 -17.05 -12.54
N LEU A 258 -2.44 -16.10 -11.64
CA LEU A 258 -2.00 -14.74 -11.97
C LEU A 258 -0.65 -14.71 -12.68
N VAL A 259 0.29 -15.56 -12.21
CA VAL A 259 1.65 -15.61 -12.79
C VAL A 259 1.64 -16.05 -14.27
N ARG A 260 0.64 -16.85 -14.68
CA ARG A 260 0.50 -17.37 -16.05
C ARG A 260 -0.19 -16.42 -17.02
N LEU A 261 -0.86 -15.36 -16.51
CA LEU A 261 -1.63 -14.45 -17.35
C LEU A 261 -0.73 -13.41 -18.03
N ASP A 262 -0.90 -13.23 -19.33
CA ASP A 262 -0.17 -12.24 -20.14
C ASP A 262 -0.72 -10.81 -20.02
N ASN A 263 -1.94 -10.65 -19.51
CA ASN A 263 -2.62 -9.37 -19.30
C ASN A 263 -2.44 -8.82 -17.86
N VAL A 264 -1.50 -9.38 -17.09
CA VAL A 264 -1.22 -8.96 -15.71
C VAL A 264 0.23 -8.51 -15.58
N VAL A 265 0.45 -7.44 -14.80
CA VAL A 265 1.75 -6.96 -14.35
C VAL A 265 1.83 -7.12 -12.83
N LEU A 266 2.87 -7.81 -12.36
CA LEU A 266 3.04 -8.19 -10.95
C LEU A 266 4.32 -7.57 -10.40
N PHE A 267 4.21 -6.78 -9.33
CA PHE A 267 5.34 -6.22 -8.58
C PHE A 267 5.36 -6.80 -7.15
N PRO A 268 6.54 -7.01 -6.56
CA PRO A 268 6.66 -7.63 -5.24
C PRO A 268 6.60 -6.62 -4.09
N HIS A 269 5.53 -5.81 -4.02
CA HIS A 269 5.28 -4.77 -3.01
C HIS A 269 6.43 -3.76 -2.94
N ILE A 270 6.72 -3.14 -4.08
CA ILE A 270 7.83 -2.19 -4.25
C ILE A 270 7.41 -0.74 -4.32
N GLY A 271 6.14 -0.41 -4.08
CA GLY A 271 5.60 0.94 -4.22
C GLY A 271 6.45 2.04 -3.57
N SER A 272 7.09 1.76 -2.43
CA SER A 272 7.98 2.71 -1.75
C SER A 272 9.48 2.33 -1.84
N ALA A 273 9.86 1.35 -2.67
CA ALA A 273 11.20 0.74 -2.67
C ALA A 273 12.24 1.53 -3.47
N THR A 274 12.49 2.77 -3.07
CA THR A 274 13.67 3.53 -3.50
C THR A 274 14.58 3.84 -2.32
N ALA A 275 15.90 3.88 -2.51
CA ALA A 275 16.86 4.15 -1.43
C ALA A 275 16.53 5.46 -0.69
N ARG A 276 16.16 6.52 -1.44
CA ARG A 276 15.77 7.82 -0.88
C ARG A 276 14.54 7.69 0.02
N THR A 277 13.48 7.04 -0.47
CA THR A 277 12.21 6.91 0.25
C THR A 277 12.34 6.01 1.46
N ARG A 278 13.03 4.86 1.33
CA ARG A 278 13.27 3.96 2.46
C ARG A 278 14.07 4.63 3.57
N ARG A 279 15.08 5.43 3.21
CA ARG A 279 15.83 6.21 4.19
C ARG A 279 14.96 7.29 4.84
N ALA A 280 14.12 8.00 4.09
CA ALA A 280 13.22 9.00 4.66
C ALA A 280 12.21 8.38 5.63
N MET A 281 11.66 7.20 5.30
CA MET A 281 10.80 6.42 6.20
C MET A 281 11.55 6.02 7.46
N ALA A 282 12.77 5.49 7.35
CA ALA A 282 13.62 5.09 8.47
C ALA A 282 13.86 6.26 9.43
N LEU A 283 14.29 7.40 8.89
CA LEU A 283 14.54 8.60 9.68
C LEU A 283 13.26 9.15 10.35
N LEU A 284 12.09 9.02 9.72
CA LEU A 284 10.82 9.43 10.31
C LEU A 284 10.38 8.49 11.46
N ALA A 285 10.56 7.18 11.29
CA ALA A 285 10.31 6.20 12.35
C ALA A 285 11.23 6.47 13.56
N ILE A 286 12.52 6.69 13.31
CA ILE A 286 13.50 7.03 14.36
C ILE A 286 13.13 8.35 15.05
N ARG A 287 12.69 9.38 14.31
CA ARG A 287 12.24 10.64 14.92
C ARG A 287 11.02 10.45 15.83
N ASN A 288 10.10 9.55 15.49
CA ASN A 288 8.99 9.18 16.39
C ASN A 288 9.52 8.54 17.68
N LEU A 289 10.48 7.62 17.55
CA LEU A 289 11.12 6.99 18.71
C LEU A 289 11.86 8.02 19.57
N ASP A 290 12.73 8.85 18.99
CA ASP A 290 13.50 9.89 19.66
C ASP A 290 12.58 10.87 20.41
N SER A 291 11.52 11.34 19.72
CA SER A 291 10.54 12.28 20.29
C SER A 291 9.81 11.66 21.48
N TYR A 292 9.32 10.44 21.33
CA TYR A 292 8.61 9.77 22.42
C TYR A 292 9.51 9.52 23.62
N LEU A 293 10.73 9.05 23.43
CA LEU A 293 11.68 8.83 24.52
C LEU A 293 12.10 10.12 25.22
N GLY A 294 12.15 11.25 24.49
CA GLY A 294 12.55 12.55 25.04
C GLY A 294 11.40 13.35 25.65
N THR A 295 10.21 13.31 25.08
CA THR A 295 9.09 14.20 25.43
C THR A 295 7.79 13.48 25.78
N GLY A 296 7.66 12.19 25.48
CA GLY A 296 6.42 11.42 25.59
C GLY A 296 5.46 11.62 24.41
N GLU A 297 5.84 12.37 23.38
CA GLU A 297 4.98 12.67 22.23
C GLU A 297 5.48 12.04 20.93
N LEU A 298 4.54 11.69 20.04
CA LEU A 298 4.83 11.18 18.71
C LEU A 298 4.79 12.31 17.66
N VAL A 299 5.70 12.28 16.70
CA VAL A 299 5.77 13.24 15.58
C VAL A 299 4.64 13.02 14.59
N THR A 300 4.34 11.75 14.27
CA THR A 300 3.29 11.36 13.32
C THR A 300 2.32 10.35 13.96
N PRO A 301 1.51 10.78 14.94
CA PRO A 301 0.60 9.89 15.63
C PRO A 301 -0.57 9.46 14.74
N VAL A 302 -0.81 8.15 14.66
CA VAL A 302 -2.09 7.54 14.26
C VAL A 302 -3.02 7.47 15.46
N LEU A 303 -2.48 7.06 16.61
CA LEU A 303 -3.09 7.15 17.93
C LEU A 303 -2.13 7.86 18.87
N ARG A 304 -2.65 8.81 19.68
CA ARG A 304 -1.84 9.44 20.73
C ARG A 304 -1.79 8.54 21.95
N PRO A 305 -0.65 8.41 22.63
CA PRO A 305 -0.59 7.71 23.91
C PRO A 305 -1.43 8.47 24.93
N GLU A 306 -2.15 7.73 25.79
CA GLU A 306 -2.81 8.36 26.93
C GLU A 306 -1.78 8.77 27.98
N GLU A 307 -1.97 9.95 28.58
CA GLU A 307 -1.16 10.39 29.72
C GLU A 307 -1.39 9.41 30.88
N ARG A 308 -0.46 8.49 31.11
CA ARG A 308 -0.46 7.74 32.38
C ARG A 308 -0.17 8.73 33.48
N ARG A 309 -1.13 8.97 34.35
CA ARG A 309 -0.89 9.70 35.61
C ARG A 309 0.26 8.99 36.31
N ARG A 310 1.42 9.67 36.37
CA ARG A 310 2.62 9.23 37.08
C ARG A 310 2.35 9.20 38.57
#